data_6f7d12fa093aa2b99a8e27a71940c1a8
#
_entry.id   6f7d12fa093aa2b99a8e27a71940c1a8
#
_cell.length_a   1.000
_cell.length_b   1.000
_cell.length_c   1.000
_cell.angle_alpha   90.00
_cell.angle_beta   90.00
_cell.angle_gamma   90.00
#
_symmetry.space_group_name_H-M   'P 1'
#
loop_
_entity.id
_entity.type
_entity.pdbx_description
1 polymer ?
#
loop_
_entity_poly.entity_id
_entity_poly.type
_entity_poly.pdbx_seq_one_letter_code
_entity_poly.pdbx_strand_id
1 'polypeptide(L)'
;MKKYLLVFLMLICCGLSVKAQQQNEGGKTRPKVGLVLGGGGAKGAAAIGILKELEREKIPIDYIAGTSIGAIIGGLYAQGYRADDLEKLFRSQNWLALLADRDTTLVGKVYKEEDGVIYVFGFPVRRKADADKNTGFWMLHGDHVYNFLDSLVSRSPVQRGTVKRAIPFSCVAFDIRRQQEIVLDTGSLARNMRTSMAIPGAFKPVQIDTLMLVDGGMGNNLPVDVVQKMGADIVIAIDLQQRKRDDYRSPFGFLKGLGGILDWLAERPDIKKYNVNRTKADLYINPDLGSYGVTDFNAKAIKAILKIGEDTGILYRKQLGTFMKDHQR
;
A
#
# COMPACT_ATOMS: atom_id res chain seq x y z
N MET A 1 -25.54 64.11 -8.10
CA MET A 1 -25.46 62.97 -9.04
C MET A 1 -24.07 62.74 -9.62
N LYS A 2 -23.35 63.74 -10.13
CA LYS A 2 -22.00 63.56 -10.73
C LYS A 2 -20.92 63.03 -9.77
N LYS A 3 -20.95 63.32 -8.45
CA LYS A 3 -19.99 62.86 -7.48
C LYS A 3 -20.09 61.35 -7.14
N TYR A 4 -21.29 60.78 -7.18
CA TYR A 4 -21.49 59.35 -6.92
C TYR A 4 -21.14 58.47 -8.13
N LEU A 5 -21.25 59.00 -9.34
CA LEU A 5 -20.84 58.33 -10.56
C LEU A 5 -19.35 58.12 -10.61
N LEU A 6 -18.53 59.09 -10.13
CA LEU A 6 -17.07 59.00 -10.11
C LEU A 6 -16.56 57.96 -9.08
N VAL A 7 -17.22 57.87 -7.91
CA VAL A 7 -16.90 56.88 -6.88
C VAL A 7 -17.26 55.47 -7.36
N PHE A 8 -18.38 55.32 -8.09
CA PHE A 8 -18.79 54.01 -8.63
C PHE A 8 -17.86 53.54 -9.76
N LEU A 9 -17.36 54.42 -10.60
CA LEU A 9 -16.36 54.15 -11.63
C LEU A 9 -14.97 53.78 -11.03
N MET A 10 -14.55 54.44 -9.93
CA MET A 10 -13.31 54.06 -9.21
C MET A 10 -13.43 52.67 -8.55
N LEU A 11 -14.57 52.28 -7.99
CA LEU A 11 -14.80 50.96 -7.41
C LEU A 11 -14.79 49.87 -8.47
N ILE A 12 -15.29 50.10 -9.66
CA ILE A 12 -15.24 49.18 -10.79
C ILE A 12 -13.84 49.01 -11.31
N CYS A 13 -13.01 50.08 -11.42
CA CYS A 13 -11.62 49.97 -11.79
C CYS A 13 -10.75 49.25 -10.77
N CYS A 14 -10.99 49.43 -9.45
CA CYS A 14 -10.30 48.66 -8.41
C CYS A 14 -10.70 47.17 -8.41
N GLY A 15 -11.96 46.86 -8.71
CA GLY A 15 -12.44 45.46 -8.81
C GLY A 15 -11.88 44.71 -10.03
N LEU A 16 -11.59 45.39 -11.11
CA LEU A 16 -10.98 44.81 -12.31
C LEU A 16 -9.44 44.62 -12.14
N SER A 17 -8.77 45.49 -11.38
CA SER A 17 -7.34 45.35 -11.12
C SER A 17 -7.00 44.17 -10.21
N VAL A 18 -7.89 43.80 -9.29
CA VAL A 18 -7.69 42.63 -8.42
C VAL A 18 -7.89 41.30 -9.18
N LYS A 19 -8.72 41.29 -10.24
CA LYS A 19 -8.86 40.09 -11.10
C LYS A 19 -7.74 39.92 -12.13
N ALA A 20 -7.00 40.99 -12.45
CA ALA A 20 -5.90 40.96 -13.43
C ALA A 20 -4.56 40.49 -12.83
N GLN A 21 -4.44 40.38 -11.50
CA GLN A 21 -3.22 39.97 -10.82
C GLN A 21 -3.17 38.50 -10.45
N GLN A 22 -4.17 37.71 -10.88
CA GLN A 22 -4.21 36.24 -10.77
C GLN A 22 -3.93 35.52 -12.11
N GLN A 23 -3.35 36.22 -13.07
CA GLN A 23 -2.90 35.59 -14.31
C GLN A 23 -1.37 35.49 -14.37
N ASN A 24 -0.94 34.24 -14.34
CA ASN A 24 0.33 33.74 -14.88
C ASN A 24 1.64 34.16 -14.18
N GLU A 25 1.93 33.55 -13.07
CA GLU A 25 3.22 32.88 -12.96
C GLU A 25 3.11 31.49 -13.59
N GLY A 26 3.16 31.41 -14.89
CA GLY A 26 3.34 30.19 -15.66
C GLY A 26 4.76 29.66 -15.51
N GLY A 27 5.25 29.51 -14.30
CA GLY A 27 6.38 28.65 -14.03
C GLY A 27 5.95 27.23 -14.40
N LYS A 28 6.61 26.60 -15.36
CA LYS A 28 6.42 25.19 -15.68
C LYS A 28 6.49 24.41 -14.36
N THR A 29 5.33 24.01 -13.82
CA THR A 29 5.31 23.15 -12.66
C THR A 29 5.93 21.83 -13.07
N ARG A 30 6.94 21.35 -12.32
CA ARG A 30 7.53 20.05 -12.62
C ARG A 30 6.44 18.96 -12.64
N PRO A 31 6.62 17.92 -13.44
CA PRO A 31 5.74 16.76 -13.42
C PRO A 31 5.63 16.16 -12.01
N LYS A 32 4.44 15.74 -11.63
CA LYS A 32 4.14 15.12 -10.35
C LYS A 32 4.51 13.64 -10.37
N VAL A 33 5.34 13.24 -9.42
CA VAL A 33 5.82 11.86 -9.32
C VAL A 33 4.96 11.06 -8.35
N GLY A 34 4.38 9.98 -8.85
CA GLY A 34 3.68 8.98 -8.08
C GLY A 34 4.54 7.75 -7.80
N LEU A 35 4.58 7.33 -6.54
CA LEU A 35 5.22 6.10 -6.12
C LEU A 35 4.17 5.01 -5.88
N VAL A 36 4.38 3.86 -6.49
CA VAL A 36 3.52 2.68 -6.30
C VAL A 36 4.31 1.58 -5.61
N LEU A 37 3.73 1.04 -4.54
CA LEU A 37 4.31 -0.05 -3.77
C LEU A 37 3.38 -1.27 -3.80
N GLY A 38 3.82 -2.32 -4.48
CA GLY A 38 3.07 -3.57 -4.60
C GLY A 38 3.01 -4.39 -3.32
N GLY A 39 2.03 -5.30 -3.26
CA GLY A 39 1.91 -6.27 -2.17
C GLY A 39 2.91 -7.40 -2.28
N GLY A 40 3.25 -8.03 -1.13
CA GLY A 40 4.23 -9.13 -1.13
C GLY A 40 4.70 -9.63 0.24
N GLY A 41 4.07 -9.25 1.35
CA GLY A 41 4.45 -9.69 2.70
C GLY A 41 5.90 -9.35 3.04
N ALA A 42 6.68 -10.33 3.52
CA ALA A 42 8.08 -10.15 3.91
C ALA A 42 8.96 -9.55 2.80
N LYS A 43 8.60 -9.77 1.53
CA LYS A 43 9.30 -9.20 0.36
C LYS A 43 9.26 -7.67 0.33
N GLY A 44 8.35 -7.04 1.10
CA GLY A 44 8.30 -5.60 1.29
C GLY A 44 9.62 -4.99 1.77
N ALA A 45 10.44 -5.75 2.48
CA ALA A 45 11.77 -5.30 2.86
C ALA A 45 12.61 -4.82 1.67
N ALA A 46 12.46 -5.42 0.47
CA ALA A 46 13.15 -4.97 -0.73
C ALA A 46 12.70 -3.57 -1.18
N ALA A 47 11.41 -3.26 -1.03
CA ALA A 47 10.93 -1.92 -1.34
C ALA A 47 11.60 -0.86 -0.46
N ILE A 48 11.87 -1.17 0.81
CA ILE A 48 12.60 -0.26 1.71
C ILE A 48 14.03 -0.02 1.20
N GLY A 49 14.72 -1.08 0.77
CA GLY A 49 16.06 -0.96 0.16
C GLY A 49 16.07 -0.05 -1.07
N ILE A 50 15.05 -0.17 -1.94
CA ILE A 50 14.89 0.69 -3.12
C ILE A 50 14.58 2.13 -2.72
N LEU A 51 13.73 2.35 -1.69
CA LEU A 51 13.42 3.68 -1.18
C LEU A 51 14.67 4.45 -0.74
N LYS A 52 15.70 3.79 -0.16
CA LYS A 52 16.96 4.44 0.19
C LYS A 52 17.64 5.08 -1.03
N GLU A 53 17.60 4.42 -2.18
CA GLU A 53 18.17 4.98 -3.40
C GLU A 53 17.31 6.12 -3.97
N LEU A 54 15.97 6.02 -3.90
CA LEU A 54 15.09 7.12 -4.27
C LEU A 54 15.37 8.37 -3.42
N GLU A 55 15.60 8.18 -2.11
CA GLU A 55 15.98 9.26 -1.19
C GLU A 55 17.37 9.84 -1.51
N ARG A 56 18.34 8.97 -1.80
CA ARG A 56 19.71 9.38 -2.15
C ARG A 56 19.76 10.20 -3.43
N GLU A 57 18.98 9.80 -4.43
CA GLU A 57 18.82 10.53 -5.69
C GLU A 57 17.86 11.73 -5.56
N LYS A 58 17.31 11.98 -4.35
CA LYS A 58 16.40 13.08 -4.06
C LYS A 58 15.19 13.13 -5.00
N ILE A 59 14.67 11.95 -5.36
CA ILE A 59 13.47 11.84 -6.19
C ILE A 59 12.29 12.45 -5.42
N PRO A 60 11.65 13.49 -5.96
CA PRO A 60 10.51 14.12 -5.29
C PRO A 60 9.28 13.24 -5.48
N ILE A 61 8.71 12.74 -4.39
CA ILE A 61 7.48 11.96 -4.41
C ILE A 61 6.30 12.86 -4.03
N ASP A 62 5.33 12.99 -4.93
CA ASP A 62 4.13 13.82 -4.73
C ASP A 62 2.92 13.02 -4.29
N TYR A 63 2.82 11.75 -4.71
CA TYR A 63 1.72 10.85 -4.40
C TYR A 63 2.23 9.45 -4.13
N ILE A 64 1.54 8.72 -3.26
CA ILE A 64 1.88 7.31 -2.98
C ILE A 64 0.61 6.47 -3.03
N ALA A 65 0.67 5.34 -3.74
CA ALA A 65 -0.34 4.30 -3.67
C ALA A 65 0.28 2.96 -3.29
N GLY A 66 -0.39 2.20 -2.43
CA GLY A 66 0.15 0.92 -1.96
C GLY A 66 -0.89 -0.16 -1.77
N THR A 67 -0.46 -1.42 -1.82
CA THR A 67 -1.28 -2.60 -1.53
C THR A 67 -0.58 -3.50 -0.52
N SER A 68 -1.33 -3.98 0.49
CA SER A 68 -0.82 -4.93 1.50
C SER A 68 0.42 -4.38 2.23
N ILE A 69 1.54 -5.08 2.21
CA ILE A 69 2.80 -4.58 2.78
C ILE A 69 3.24 -3.25 2.15
N GLY A 70 2.93 -3.05 0.87
CA GLY A 70 3.19 -1.78 0.18
C GLY A 70 2.34 -0.64 0.74
N ALA A 71 1.13 -0.92 1.23
CA ALA A 71 0.30 0.05 1.93
C ALA A 71 0.92 0.45 3.29
N ILE A 72 1.49 -0.51 4.02
CA ILE A 72 2.16 -0.23 5.30
C ILE A 72 3.41 0.63 5.08
N ILE A 73 4.28 0.21 4.18
CA ILE A 73 5.52 0.94 3.88
C ILE A 73 5.22 2.33 3.33
N GLY A 74 4.32 2.40 2.33
CA GLY A 74 3.93 3.66 1.69
C GLY A 74 3.20 4.62 2.63
N GLY A 75 2.31 4.10 3.47
CA GLY A 75 1.57 4.90 4.46
C GLY A 75 2.49 5.49 5.53
N LEU A 76 3.44 4.71 6.06
CA LEU A 76 4.43 5.21 7.01
C LEU A 76 5.40 6.20 6.34
N TYR A 77 5.85 5.91 5.13
CA TYR A 77 6.69 6.81 4.36
C TYR A 77 5.99 8.15 4.08
N ALA A 78 4.69 8.10 3.74
CA ALA A 78 3.86 9.28 3.55
C ALA A 78 3.74 10.13 4.83
N GLN A 79 3.82 9.51 6.01
CA GLN A 79 3.85 10.17 7.32
C GLN A 79 5.24 10.70 7.73
N GLY A 80 6.23 10.62 6.82
CA GLY A 80 7.55 11.21 7.00
C GLY A 80 8.59 10.27 7.60
N TYR A 81 8.29 8.99 7.80
CA TYR A 81 9.33 8.01 8.12
C TYR A 81 10.28 7.89 6.92
N ARG A 82 11.58 7.92 7.19
CA ARG A 82 12.61 7.72 6.18
C ARG A 82 12.84 6.23 5.94
N ALA A 83 13.45 5.91 4.80
CA ALA A 83 13.77 4.51 4.48
C ALA A 83 14.63 3.83 5.56
N ASP A 84 15.57 4.55 6.18
CA ASP A 84 16.36 4.03 7.30
C ASP A 84 15.53 3.78 8.58
N ASP A 85 14.51 4.58 8.84
CA ASP A 85 13.59 4.36 9.96
C ASP A 85 12.73 3.11 9.71
N LEU A 86 12.26 2.94 8.49
CA LEU A 86 11.51 1.75 8.07
C LEU A 86 12.39 0.49 8.13
N GLU A 87 13.67 0.56 7.72
CA GLU A 87 14.60 -0.56 7.89
C GLU A 87 14.76 -0.94 9.35
N LYS A 88 15.05 0.03 10.23
CA LYS A 88 15.17 -0.22 11.67
C LYS A 88 13.91 -0.89 12.20
N LEU A 89 12.74 -0.38 11.80
CA LEU A 89 11.44 -0.93 12.17
C LEU A 89 11.32 -2.40 11.72
N PHE A 90 11.59 -2.69 10.46
CA PHE A 90 11.48 -4.03 9.90
C PHE A 90 12.43 -5.03 10.55
N ARG A 91 13.65 -4.61 10.90
CA ARG A 91 14.67 -5.46 11.52
C ARG A 91 14.45 -5.70 13.01
N SER A 92 13.81 -4.76 13.71
CA SER A 92 13.62 -4.84 15.16
C SER A 92 12.35 -5.59 15.58
N GLN A 93 11.39 -5.80 14.66
CA GLN A 93 10.12 -6.40 15.00
C GLN A 93 10.18 -7.92 15.09
N ASN A 94 9.49 -8.45 16.08
CA ASN A 94 9.10 -9.87 16.08
C ASN A 94 7.82 -10.04 15.24
N TRP A 95 8.00 -10.13 13.92
CA TRP A 95 6.90 -10.22 12.97
C TRP A 95 5.95 -11.38 13.24
N LEU A 96 6.49 -12.53 13.65
CA LEU A 96 5.66 -13.70 13.95
C LEU A 96 4.74 -13.44 15.13
N ALA A 97 5.25 -12.80 16.19
CA ALA A 97 4.43 -12.44 17.34
C ALA A 97 3.39 -11.38 17.01
N LEU A 98 3.80 -10.36 16.21
CA LEU A 98 2.93 -9.27 15.78
C LEU A 98 1.78 -9.76 14.88
N LEU A 99 2.10 -10.61 13.90
CA LEU A 99 1.11 -11.13 12.96
C LEU A 99 0.20 -12.20 13.58
N ALA A 100 0.71 -12.97 14.56
CA ALA A 100 -0.03 -14.09 15.16
C ALA A 100 -1.00 -13.69 16.29
N ASP A 101 -1.22 -12.39 16.55
CA ASP A 101 -2.02 -11.89 17.69
C ASP A 101 -1.67 -12.61 19.02
N ARG A 102 -0.39 -12.95 19.20
CA ARG A 102 0.03 -13.70 20.37
C ARG A 102 0.14 -12.79 21.57
N ASP A 103 -0.49 -13.22 22.66
CA ASP A 103 -0.15 -12.76 23.97
C ASP A 103 1.33 -13.13 24.24
N THR A 104 2.18 -12.10 24.43
CA THR A 104 3.61 -12.27 24.70
C THR A 104 3.90 -13.00 26.01
N THR A 105 2.88 -13.20 26.86
CA THR A 105 2.97 -14.01 28.08
C THR A 105 3.00 -15.51 27.80
N LEU A 106 2.68 -15.95 26.57
CA LEU A 106 2.68 -17.33 26.15
C LEU A 106 3.96 -17.72 25.38
N VAL A 107 5.11 -17.35 25.91
CA VAL A 107 6.40 -17.76 25.38
C VAL A 107 6.47 -19.28 25.26
N GLY A 108 6.64 -19.78 24.04
CA GLY A 108 6.84 -21.21 23.74
C GLY A 108 5.66 -21.96 23.16
N LYS A 109 4.45 -21.39 23.05
CA LYS A 109 3.32 -22.07 22.41
C LYS A 109 3.17 -21.66 20.94
N VAL A 110 3.23 -22.66 20.06
CA VAL A 110 3.10 -22.50 18.60
C VAL A 110 1.63 -22.48 18.17
N TYR A 111 0.71 -22.62 19.09
CA TYR A 111 -0.72 -22.71 18.83
C TYR A 111 -1.53 -21.80 19.75
N LYS A 112 -2.67 -21.34 19.27
CA LYS A 112 -3.73 -20.67 20.04
C LYS A 112 -4.94 -21.59 20.03
N GLU A 113 -5.61 -21.75 21.16
CA GLU A 113 -6.92 -22.40 21.23
C GLU A 113 -7.99 -21.33 21.48
N GLU A 114 -9.00 -21.26 20.62
CA GLU A 114 -10.13 -20.34 20.71
C GLU A 114 -11.39 -21.08 20.29
N ASP A 115 -12.43 -20.99 21.10
CA ASP A 115 -13.71 -21.66 20.87
C ASP A 115 -13.60 -23.16 20.53
N GLY A 116 -12.63 -23.84 21.16
CA GLY A 116 -12.40 -25.25 20.92
C GLY A 116 -11.72 -25.62 19.61
N VAL A 117 -11.18 -24.64 18.91
CA VAL A 117 -10.38 -24.83 17.69
C VAL A 117 -8.92 -24.48 17.98
N ILE A 118 -8.01 -25.34 17.55
CA ILE A 118 -6.57 -25.13 17.66
C ILE A 118 -6.07 -24.49 16.37
N TYR A 119 -5.39 -23.36 16.50
CA TYR A 119 -4.79 -22.63 15.39
C TYR A 119 -3.27 -22.74 15.43
N VAL A 120 -2.68 -23.10 14.32
CA VAL A 120 -1.24 -23.03 14.11
C VAL A 120 -1.01 -22.03 12.98
N PHE A 121 -0.29 -20.94 13.25
CA PHE A 121 -0.09 -19.85 12.31
C PHE A 121 -1.38 -19.26 11.72
N GLY A 122 -2.48 -19.28 12.49
CA GLY A 122 -3.78 -18.78 12.04
C GLY A 122 -4.62 -19.77 11.23
N PHE A 123 -4.12 -20.97 11.01
CA PHE A 123 -4.89 -22.04 10.36
C PHE A 123 -5.45 -23.02 11.38
N PRO A 124 -6.74 -23.40 11.30
CA PRO A 124 -7.32 -24.41 12.17
C PRO A 124 -6.72 -25.79 11.83
N VAL A 125 -6.10 -26.44 12.82
CA VAL A 125 -5.55 -27.81 12.67
C VAL A 125 -6.42 -28.88 13.30
N ARG A 126 -7.30 -28.48 14.24
CA ARG A 126 -8.22 -29.39 14.90
C ARG A 126 -9.51 -28.70 15.29
N ARG A 127 -10.64 -29.33 15.04
CA ARG A 127 -11.98 -28.90 15.44
C ARG A 127 -12.48 -29.77 16.57
N LYS A 128 -13.05 -29.20 17.62
CA LYS A 128 -13.87 -29.97 18.58
C LYS A 128 -15.19 -30.30 17.91
N ALA A 129 -15.67 -31.55 18.18
CA ALA A 129 -16.86 -32.13 17.52
C ALA A 129 -18.15 -31.32 17.77
N ASP A 130 -18.22 -30.50 18.80
CA ASP A 130 -19.42 -29.80 19.27
C ASP A 130 -19.37 -28.28 19.02
N ALA A 131 -18.46 -27.79 18.20
CA ALA A 131 -18.41 -26.35 17.84
C ALA A 131 -19.60 -26.01 16.95
N ASP A 132 -20.42 -25.09 17.44
CA ASP A 132 -21.66 -24.63 16.84
C ASP A 132 -21.50 -24.26 15.36
N LYS A 133 -22.55 -24.46 14.56
CA LYS A 133 -22.59 -24.37 13.09
C LYS A 133 -22.17 -23.02 12.47
N ASN A 134 -21.84 -22.05 13.31
CA ASN A 134 -21.35 -20.72 12.90
C ASN A 134 -19.82 -20.56 12.90
N THR A 135 -19.07 -21.64 13.05
CA THR A 135 -17.61 -21.59 12.97
C THR A 135 -17.16 -21.42 11.52
N GLY A 136 -17.21 -20.20 11.04
CA GLY A 136 -16.44 -19.79 9.88
C GLY A 136 -14.95 -20.09 10.07
N PHE A 137 -14.20 -20.05 9.00
CA PHE A 137 -12.74 -20.10 9.02
C PHE A 137 -12.23 -18.98 9.95
N TRP A 138 -11.82 -19.33 11.18
CA TRP A 138 -11.34 -18.33 12.12
C TRP A 138 -9.95 -17.87 11.70
N MET A 139 -9.81 -16.56 11.61
CA MET A 139 -8.63 -15.86 11.15
C MET A 139 -8.05 -15.06 12.30
N LEU A 140 -6.77 -14.74 12.22
CA LEU A 140 -6.13 -13.81 13.15
C LEU A 140 -6.94 -12.50 13.19
N HIS A 141 -7.16 -11.95 14.37
CA HIS A 141 -7.93 -10.71 14.53
C HIS A 141 -7.20 -9.53 13.90
N GLY A 142 -5.86 -9.50 14.01
CA GLY A 142 -5.00 -8.43 13.50
C GLY A 142 -5.04 -7.18 14.37
N ASP A 143 -5.50 -7.29 15.61
CA ASP A 143 -5.59 -6.17 16.55
C ASP A 143 -4.20 -5.71 16.99
N HIS A 144 -3.25 -6.64 17.18
CA HIS A 144 -1.85 -6.29 17.48
C HIS A 144 -1.21 -5.48 16.35
N VAL A 145 -1.46 -5.87 15.10
CA VAL A 145 -0.98 -5.12 13.93
C VAL A 145 -1.64 -3.74 13.87
N TYR A 146 -2.96 -3.67 14.09
CA TYR A 146 -3.67 -2.39 14.11
C TYR A 146 -3.08 -1.46 15.19
N ASN A 147 -2.98 -1.92 16.43
CA ASN A 147 -2.46 -1.13 17.55
C ASN A 147 -1.01 -0.70 17.31
N PHE A 148 -0.20 -1.56 16.72
CA PHE A 148 1.16 -1.25 16.34
C PHE A 148 1.21 -0.14 15.28
N LEU A 149 0.44 -0.26 14.20
CA LEU A 149 0.36 0.74 13.14
C LEU A 149 -0.19 2.07 13.66
N ASP A 150 -1.22 2.03 14.52
CA ASP A 150 -1.80 3.23 15.13
C ASP A 150 -0.78 3.96 16.02
N SER A 151 0.00 3.19 16.79
CA SER A 151 1.08 3.76 17.59
C SER A 151 2.18 4.41 16.75
N LEU A 152 2.48 3.87 15.56
CA LEU A 152 3.44 4.46 14.63
C LEU A 152 2.89 5.73 13.99
N VAL A 153 1.64 5.71 13.54
CA VAL A 153 0.98 6.88 12.95
C VAL A 153 0.90 8.02 13.96
N SER A 154 0.48 7.74 15.20
CA SER A 154 0.36 8.74 16.28
C SER A 154 1.69 9.37 16.67
N ARG A 155 2.81 8.68 16.46
CA ARG A 155 4.18 9.16 16.73
C ARG A 155 4.97 9.48 15.48
N SER A 156 4.30 9.62 14.34
CA SER A 156 4.96 9.87 13.05
C SER A 156 5.68 11.23 13.04
N PRO A 157 6.68 11.42 12.19
CA PRO A 157 7.34 12.70 11.99
C PRO A 157 6.37 13.84 11.66
N VAL A 158 5.29 13.57 10.90
CA VAL A 158 4.24 14.55 10.63
C VAL A 158 3.49 14.94 11.92
N GLN A 159 3.07 13.97 12.74
CA GLN A 159 2.36 14.24 13.98
C GLN A 159 3.24 14.98 15.01
N ARG A 160 4.52 14.70 15.03
CA ARG A 160 5.50 15.40 15.88
C ARG A 160 5.90 16.77 15.33
N GLY A 161 5.42 17.17 14.16
CA GLY A 161 5.73 18.45 13.52
C GLY A 161 7.15 18.55 12.95
N THR A 162 7.91 17.45 12.90
CA THR A 162 9.25 17.43 12.28
C THR A 162 9.19 17.38 10.75
N VAL A 163 8.07 16.96 10.19
CA VAL A 163 7.72 17.04 8.78
C VAL A 163 6.44 17.86 8.66
N LYS A 164 6.49 18.91 7.82
CA LYS A 164 5.40 19.90 7.74
C LYS A 164 4.08 19.34 7.21
N ARG A 165 4.16 18.36 6.30
CA ARG A 165 2.98 17.83 5.61
C ARG A 165 3.22 16.38 5.18
N ALA A 166 2.20 15.55 5.35
CA ALA A 166 2.18 14.21 4.79
C ALA A 166 2.10 14.25 3.24
N ILE A 167 2.69 13.24 2.61
CA ILE A 167 2.47 13.00 1.18
C ILE A 167 1.06 12.40 1.02
N PRO A 168 0.23 12.89 0.06
CA PRO A 168 -1.04 12.26 -0.26
C PRO A 168 -0.87 10.76 -0.52
N PHE A 169 -1.67 9.96 0.18
CA PHE A 169 -1.56 8.51 0.19
C PHE A 169 -2.91 7.85 0.00
N SER A 170 -2.94 6.78 -0.80
CA SER A 170 -4.08 5.88 -0.95
C SER A 170 -3.61 4.43 -0.85
N CYS A 171 -4.44 3.55 -0.32
CA CYS A 171 -4.19 2.12 -0.40
C CYS A 171 -5.41 1.37 -0.90
N VAL A 172 -5.16 0.14 -1.35
CA VAL A 172 -6.21 -0.69 -1.95
C VAL A 172 -6.66 -1.76 -0.97
N ALA A 173 -7.97 -1.96 -0.89
CA ALA A 173 -8.62 -3.11 -0.29
C ALA A 173 -9.57 -3.75 -1.31
N PHE A 174 -10.11 -4.92 -0.98
CA PHE A 174 -11.06 -5.63 -1.84
C PHE A 174 -12.33 -5.97 -1.05
N ASP A 175 -13.49 -5.53 -1.55
CA ASP A 175 -14.78 -5.93 -0.97
C ASP A 175 -15.19 -7.31 -1.49
N ILE A 176 -15.15 -8.31 -0.61
CA ILE A 176 -15.49 -9.69 -0.98
C ILE A 176 -16.97 -9.92 -1.27
N ARG A 177 -17.86 -9.05 -0.78
CA ARG A 177 -19.30 -9.14 -1.05
C ARG A 177 -19.66 -8.63 -2.43
N ARG A 178 -19.05 -7.50 -2.82
CA ARG A 178 -19.29 -6.85 -4.12
C ARG A 178 -18.27 -7.23 -5.18
N GLN A 179 -17.20 -7.96 -4.78
CA GLN A 179 -16.10 -8.39 -5.65
C GLN A 179 -15.46 -7.23 -6.40
N GLN A 180 -15.22 -6.15 -5.69
CA GLN A 180 -14.66 -4.93 -6.28
C GLN A 180 -13.53 -4.36 -5.44
N GLU A 181 -12.63 -3.69 -6.10
CA GLU A 181 -11.58 -2.89 -5.50
C GLU A 181 -12.18 -1.67 -4.79
N ILE A 182 -11.65 -1.39 -3.60
CA ILE A 182 -11.96 -0.19 -2.83
C ILE A 182 -10.65 0.56 -2.58
N VAL A 183 -10.61 1.81 -2.98
CA VAL A 183 -9.50 2.72 -2.67
C VAL A 183 -9.79 3.40 -1.34
N LEU A 184 -8.85 3.28 -0.40
CA LEU A 184 -8.92 3.86 0.93
C LEU A 184 -7.95 5.04 1.00
N ASP A 185 -8.48 6.25 1.01
CA ASP A 185 -7.73 7.53 1.01
C ASP A 185 -8.15 8.48 2.13
N THR A 186 -9.20 8.12 2.87
CA THR A 186 -9.76 8.91 3.98
C THR A 186 -9.87 8.09 5.26
N GLY A 187 -10.10 8.75 6.38
CA GLY A 187 -10.27 8.11 7.68
C GLY A 187 -8.94 7.75 8.38
N SER A 188 -8.96 6.71 9.22
CA SER A 188 -7.77 6.27 9.97
C SER A 188 -6.76 5.58 9.07
N LEU A 189 -5.58 6.16 8.93
CA LEU A 189 -4.48 5.59 8.16
C LEU A 189 -4.09 4.19 8.67
N ALA A 190 -4.00 4.00 9.99
CA ALA A 190 -3.68 2.71 10.59
C ALA A 190 -4.72 1.64 10.21
N ARG A 191 -6.02 2.00 10.25
CA ARG A 191 -7.11 1.12 9.84
C ARG A 191 -7.05 0.78 8.35
N ASN A 192 -6.76 1.77 7.51
CA ASN A 192 -6.63 1.58 6.08
C ASN A 192 -5.48 0.63 5.74
N MET A 193 -4.30 0.83 6.34
CA MET A 193 -3.15 -0.07 6.19
C MET A 193 -3.48 -1.50 6.68
N ARG A 194 -4.12 -1.63 7.87
CA ARG A 194 -4.55 -2.93 8.41
C ARG A 194 -5.56 -3.62 7.49
N THR A 195 -6.46 -2.85 6.89
CA THR A 195 -7.46 -3.37 5.95
C THR A 195 -6.79 -3.89 4.68
N SER A 196 -5.88 -3.10 4.11
CA SER A 196 -5.16 -3.46 2.88
C SER A 196 -4.33 -4.73 2.99
N MET A 197 -3.91 -5.13 4.21
CA MET A 197 -3.11 -6.32 4.47
C MET A 197 -3.93 -7.52 5.01
N ALA A 198 -5.24 -7.44 5.03
CA ALA A 198 -6.12 -8.48 5.56
C ALA A 198 -6.21 -9.69 4.63
N ILE A 199 -5.15 -10.47 4.51
CA ILE A 199 -5.05 -11.63 3.61
C ILE A 199 -6.15 -12.64 3.95
N PRO A 200 -7.04 -12.99 2.99
CA PRO A 200 -8.07 -14.00 3.20
C PRO A 200 -7.48 -15.34 3.65
N GLY A 201 -8.09 -15.96 4.64
CA GLY A 201 -7.59 -17.20 5.23
C GLY A 201 -6.52 -17.02 6.31
N ALA A 202 -5.86 -15.85 6.37
CA ALA A 202 -4.90 -15.51 7.42
C ALA A 202 -5.48 -14.50 8.42
N PHE A 203 -6.17 -13.48 7.95
CA PHE A 203 -6.73 -12.42 8.78
C PHE A 203 -8.23 -12.28 8.62
N LYS A 204 -8.88 -11.91 9.74
CA LYS A 204 -10.30 -11.55 9.74
C LYS A 204 -10.53 -10.34 8.82
N PRO A 205 -11.56 -10.38 7.93
CA PRO A 205 -11.96 -9.24 7.13
C PRO A 205 -12.26 -8.03 8.00
N VAL A 206 -11.98 -6.84 7.50
CA VAL A 206 -12.30 -5.58 8.19
C VAL A 206 -13.64 -5.08 7.69
N GLN A 207 -14.58 -4.89 8.62
CA GLN A 207 -15.86 -4.28 8.28
C GLN A 207 -15.75 -2.75 8.38
N ILE A 208 -16.09 -2.07 7.29
CA ILE A 208 -16.26 -0.61 7.25
C ILE A 208 -17.65 -0.37 6.67
N ASP A 209 -18.56 0.13 7.50
CA ASP A 209 -19.98 0.30 7.16
C ASP A 209 -20.59 -1.00 6.59
N THR A 210 -21.03 -0.98 5.34
CA THR A 210 -21.60 -2.15 4.63
C THR A 210 -20.57 -2.98 3.88
N LEU A 211 -19.31 -2.55 3.85
CA LEU A 211 -18.22 -3.21 3.13
C LEU A 211 -17.59 -4.30 4.01
N MET A 212 -17.22 -5.42 3.39
CA MET A 212 -16.43 -6.48 4.01
C MET A 212 -15.10 -6.60 3.27
N LEU A 213 -14.08 -5.94 3.84
CA LEU A 213 -12.82 -5.66 3.17
C LEU A 213 -11.73 -6.65 3.57
N VAL A 214 -10.98 -7.07 2.57
CA VAL A 214 -9.80 -7.93 2.68
C VAL A 214 -8.61 -7.30 1.94
N ASP A 215 -7.48 -8.02 1.90
CA ASP A 215 -6.25 -7.58 1.23
C ASP A 215 -6.52 -7.14 -0.22
N GLY A 216 -6.01 -5.96 -0.53
CA GLY A 216 -6.17 -5.34 -1.85
C GLY A 216 -5.52 -6.12 -2.99
N GLY A 217 -4.58 -7.01 -2.68
CA GLY A 217 -3.95 -7.88 -3.67
C GLY A 217 -4.93 -8.79 -4.42
N MET A 218 -6.12 -9.01 -3.87
CA MET A 218 -7.19 -9.71 -4.58
C MET A 218 -7.77 -8.93 -5.76
N GLY A 219 -7.66 -7.62 -5.79
CA GLY A 219 -8.21 -6.79 -6.86
C GLY A 219 -7.14 -6.01 -7.63
N ASN A 220 -6.16 -5.48 -6.92
CA ASN A 220 -5.13 -4.61 -7.51
C ASN A 220 -3.84 -4.64 -6.70
N ASN A 221 -2.97 -5.59 -7.02
CA ASN A 221 -1.72 -5.76 -6.27
C ASN A 221 -0.62 -4.74 -6.63
N LEU A 222 -0.76 -4.01 -7.73
CA LEU A 222 0.17 -2.96 -8.17
C LEU A 222 -0.64 -1.72 -8.62
N PRO A 223 -1.03 -0.81 -7.70
CA PRO A 223 -2.04 0.21 -7.92
C PRO A 223 -1.54 1.44 -8.71
N VAL A 224 -1.00 1.22 -9.92
CA VAL A 224 -0.53 2.27 -10.83
C VAL A 224 -1.69 3.18 -11.26
N ASP A 225 -2.82 2.61 -11.60
CA ASP A 225 -4.01 3.36 -11.97
C ASP A 225 -4.56 4.23 -10.83
N VAL A 226 -4.33 3.83 -9.58
CA VAL A 226 -4.74 4.62 -8.41
C VAL A 226 -3.88 5.88 -8.29
N VAL A 227 -2.56 5.75 -8.35
CA VAL A 227 -1.67 6.91 -8.24
C VAL A 227 -1.83 7.87 -9.43
N GLN A 228 -2.13 7.35 -10.63
CA GLN A 228 -2.46 8.18 -11.79
C GLN A 228 -3.74 9.00 -11.55
N LYS A 229 -4.79 8.38 -10.97
CA LYS A 229 -6.02 9.08 -10.60
C LYS A 229 -5.82 10.12 -9.49
N MET A 230 -4.79 9.97 -8.65
CA MET A 230 -4.39 10.99 -7.66
C MET A 230 -3.75 12.22 -8.31
N GLY A 231 -3.37 12.15 -9.59
CA GLY A 231 -2.78 13.25 -10.34
C GLY A 231 -1.27 13.11 -10.58
N ALA A 232 -0.73 11.90 -10.53
CA ALA A 232 0.65 11.65 -10.92
C ALA A 232 0.82 11.71 -12.45
N ASP A 233 1.78 12.53 -12.91
CA ASP A 233 2.17 12.62 -14.32
C ASP A 233 3.17 11.51 -14.68
N ILE A 234 3.95 11.07 -13.70
CA ILE A 234 5.05 10.12 -13.82
C ILE A 234 4.88 9.07 -12.72
N VAL A 235 5.00 7.79 -13.05
CA VAL A 235 4.82 6.69 -12.10
C VAL A 235 6.07 5.84 -11.97
N ILE A 236 6.59 5.76 -10.75
CA ILE A 236 7.61 4.80 -10.33
C ILE A 236 6.89 3.65 -9.59
N ALA A 237 6.97 2.44 -10.12
CA ALA A 237 6.32 1.29 -9.52
C ALA A 237 7.35 0.27 -9.03
N ILE A 238 7.30 -0.05 -7.73
CA ILE A 238 8.08 -1.12 -7.09
C ILE A 238 7.20 -2.35 -6.96
N ASP A 239 7.50 -3.37 -7.74
CA ASP A 239 6.74 -4.61 -7.79
C ASP A 239 7.50 -5.76 -7.16
N LEU A 240 6.85 -6.48 -6.28
CA LEU A 240 7.42 -7.60 -5.52
C LEU A 240 7.02 -8.97 -6.06
N GLN A 241 6.24 -9.01 -7.16
CA GLN A 241 5.82 -10.25 -7.81
C GLN A 241 6.95 -10.86 -8.64
N GLN A 242 7.21 -12.15 -8.43
CA GLN A 242 8.27 -12.87 -9.15
C GLN A 242 7.72 -13.66 -10.34
N ARG A 243 6.52 -14.20 -10.21
CA ARG A 243 5.88 -14.99 -11.27
C ARG A 243 4.92 -14.12 -12.04
N LYS A 244 5.34 -13.70 -13.22
CA LYS A 244 4.55 -12.89 -14.15
C LYS A 244 4.22 -13.75 -15.36
N ARG A 245 2.93 -13.86 -15.66
CA ARG A 245 2.45 -14.55 -16.86
C ARG A 245 1.41 -13.68 -17.52
N ASP A 246 1.71 -13.20 -18.70
CA ASP A 246 0.78 -12.41 -19.49
C ASP A 246 -0.34 -13.31 -20.07
N ASP A 247 -0.06 -14.61 -20.22
CA ASP A 247 -0.96 -15.67 -20.70
C ASP A 247 -1.58 -16.50 -19.56
N TYR A 248 -1.58 -15.98 -18.33
CA TYR A 248 -2.11 -16.72 -17.19
C TYR A 248 -3.56 -17.15 -17.41
N ARG A 249 -3.81 -18.44 -17.21
CA ARG A 249 -5.16 -19.01 -17.16
C ARG A 249 -5.40 -19.56 -15.75
N SER A 250 -6.55 -19.20 -15.17
CA SER A 250 -6.91 -19.72 -13.85
C SER A 250 -7.09 -21.24 -13.89
N PRO A 251 -6.47 -22.00 -12.96
CA PRO A 251 -6.74 -23.43 -12.81
C PRO A 251 -8.18 -23.72 -12.39
N PHE A 252 -8.91 -22.69 -11.94
CA PHE A 252 -10.30 -22.77 -11.49
C PHE A 252 -11.30 -22.37 -12.59
N GLY A 253 -10.91 -22.36 -13.87
CA GLY A 253 -11.77 -21.99 -14.99
C GLY A 253 -13.08 -22.80 -15.08
N PHE A 254 -13.09 -24.04 -14.54
CA PHE A 254 -14.26 -24.89 -14.45
C PHE A 254 -15.35 -24.37 -13.49
N LEU A 255 -15.01 -23.42 -12.61
CA LEU A 255 -15.96 -22.79 -11.67
C LEU A 255 -16.73 -21.63 -12.31
N LYS A 256 -16.43 -21.26 -13.55
CA LYS A 256 -17.10 -20.15 -14.26
C LYS A 256 -18.58 -20.42 -14.43
N GLY A 257 -19.40 -19.42 -14.10
CA GLY A 257 -20.86 -19.49 -14.17
C GLY A 257 -21.54 -19.99 -12.90
N LEU A 258 -20.77 -20.30 -11.83
CA LEU A 258 -21.32 -20.69 -10.53
C LEU A 258 -21.62 -19.50 -9.61
N GLY A 259 -21.25 -18.30 -10.05
CA GLY A 259 -21.52 -17.03 -9.37
C GLY A 259 -20.53 -16.68 -8.26
N GLY A 260 -20.52 -15.41 -7.89
CA GLY A 260 -19.80 -14.92 -6.74
C GLY A 260 -18.29 -15.07 -6.80
N ILE A 261 -17.67 -15.45 -5.67
CA ILE A 261 -16.22 -15.63 -5.57
C ILE A 261 -15.69 -16.75 -6.46
N LEU A 262 -16.54 -17.72 -6.85
CA LEU A 262 -16.15 -18.81 -7.73
C LEU A 262 -15.90 -18.30 -9.15
N ASP A 263 -16.72 -17.39 -9.65
CA ASP A 263 -16.48 -16.72 -10.92
C ASP A 263 -15.21 -15.85 -10.88
N TRP A 264 -14.99 -15.15 -9.76
CA TRP A 264 -13.76 -14.39 -9.59
C TRP A 264 -12.51 -15.30 -9.63
N LEU A 265 -12.54 -16.45 -8.94
CA LEU A 265 -11.46 -17.46 -9.00
C LEU A 265 -11.25 -18.02 -10.41
N ALA A 266 -12.34 -18.19 -11.16
CA ALA A 266 -12.28 -18.67 -12.54
C ALA A 266 -11.67 -17.65 -13.50
N GLU A 267 -12.02 -16.38 -13.36
CA GLU A 267 -11.64 -15.31 -14.29
C GLU A 267 -10.36 -14.56 -13.91
N ARG A 268 -10.03 -14.50 -12.62
CA ARG A 268 -8.86 -13.79 -12.07
C ARG A 268 -8.67 -12.40 -12.69
N PRO A 269 -9.64 -11.50 -12.53
CA PRO A 269 -9.57 -10.16 -13.09
C PRO A 269 -8.43 -9.32 -12.49
N ASP A 270 -7.99 -9.67 -11.28
CA ASP A 270 -6.83 -9.10 -10.60
C ASP A 270 -5.55 -9.26 -11.43
N ILE A 271 -5.33 -10.41 -12.06
CA ILE A 271 -4.14 -10.69 -12.87
C ILE A 271 -4.17 -9.86 -14.16
N LYS A 272 -5.33 -9.76 -14.78
CA LYS A 272 -5.50 -8.92 -15.98
C LYS A 272 -5.19 -7.45 -15.65
N LYS A 273 -5.74 -6.95 -14.55
CA LYS A 273 -5.50 -5.59 -14.09
C LYS A 273 -4.03 -5.36 -13.73
N TYR A 274 -3.42 -6.30 -13.02
CA TYR A 274 -2.00 -6.25 -12.68
C TYR A 274 -1.11 -6.13 -13.92
N ASN A 275 -1.36 -6.95 -14.96
CA ASN A 275 -0.59 -6.90 -16.20
C ASN A 275 -0.72 -5.56 -16.91
N VAL A 276 -1.93 -4.98 -16.95
CA VAL A 276 -2.17 -3.64 -17.51
C VAL A 276 -1.45 -2.57 -16.69
N ASN A 277 -1.55 -2.62 -15.35
CA ASN A 277 -0.93 -1.62 -14.48
C ASN A 277 0.59 -1.66 -14.58
N ARG A 278 1.19 -2.85 -14.66
CA ARG A 278 2.63 -3.02 -14.84
C ARG A 278 3.17 -2.27 -16.07
N THR A 279 2.43 -2.29 -17.18
CA THR A 279 2.85 -1.62 -18.42
C THR A 279 2.62 -0.11 -18.43
N LYS A 280 1.88 0.42 -17.45
CA LYS A 280 1.61 1.86 -17.33
C LYS A 280 2.61 2.60 -16.44
N ALA A 281 3.51 1.89 -15.77
CA ALA A 281 4.56 2.53 -14.99
C ALA A 281 5.64 3.07 -15.92
N ASP A 282 6.04 4.33 -15.73
CA ASP A 282 7.11 4.97 -16.49
C ASP A 282 8.48 4.41 -16.06
N LEU A 283 8.65 4.12 -14.79
CA LEU A 283 9.78 3.38 -14.26
C LEU A 283 9.27 2.18 -13.44
N TYR A 284 9.46 1.00 -14.00
CA TYR A 284 9.09 -0.26 -13.37
C TYR A 284 10.30 -0.93 -12.75
N ILE A 285 10.29 -1.11 -11.42
CA ILE A 285 11.37 -1.73 -10.65
C ILE A 285 10.88 -3.03 -10.05
N ASN A 286 11.51 -4.14 -10.40
CA ASN A 286 11.18 -5.45 -9.87
C ASN A 286 12.46 -6.17 -9.42
N PRO A 287 12.75 -6.17 -8.10
CA PRO A 287 13.90 -6.88 -7.57
C PRO A 287 13.77 -8.39 -7.79
N ASP A 288 14.89 -9.05 -8.13
CA ASP A 288 14.92 -10.52 -8.18
C ASP A 288 15.04 -11.05 -6.74
N LEU A 289 13.94 -11.51 -6.21
CA LEU A 289 13.85 -12.02 -4.84
C LEU A 289 14.03 -13.54 -4.76
N GLY A 290 14.38 -14.19 -5.86
CA GLY A 290 14.67 -15.62 -5.89
C GLY A 290 13.58 -16.48 -5.27
N SER A 291 13.94 -17.28 -4.25
CA SER A 291 13.02 -18.17 -3.54
C SER A 291 12.31 -17.54 -2.34
N TYR A 292 12.59 -16.28 -1.99
CA TYR A 292 11.94 -15.64 -0.85
C TYR A 292 10.43 -15.51 -1.05
N GLY A 293 9.68 -15.98 -0.05
CA GLY A 293 8.22 -15.98 -0.01
C GLY A 293 7.61 -14.81 0.77
N VAL A 294 6.30 -14.75 0.77
CA VAL A 294 5.53 -13.72 1.49
C VAL A 294 5.59 -13.87 3.01
N THR A 295 5.95 -15.07 3.50
CA THR A 295 6.00 -15.43 4.93
C THR A 295 7.39 -15.41 5.54
N ASP A 296 8.44 -15.04 4.79
CA ASP A 296 9.84 -15.11 5.23
C ASP A 296 10.24 -13.92 6.14
N PHE A 297 9.50 -13.78 7.25
CA PHE A 297 9.69 -12.71 8.23
C PHE A 297 10.80 -12.97 9.26
N ASN A 298 11.65 -13.99 9.09
CA ASN A 298 12.76 -14.18 9.99
C ASN A 298 13.90 -13.15 9.74
N ALA A 299 14.70 -12.86 10.78
CA ALA A 299 15.73 -11.81 10.72
C ALA A 299 16.74 -11.99 9.60
N LYS A 300 17.12 -13.25 9.28
CA LYS A 300 18.07 -13.56 8.20
C LYS A 300 17.46 -13.23 6.84
N ALA A 301 16.21 -13.64 6.60
CA ALA A 301 15.51 -13.38 5.36
C ALA A 301 15.26 -11.87 5.17
N ILE A 302 14.76 -11.17 6.19
CA ILE A 302 14.55 -9.71 6.14
C ILE A 302 15.85 -8.98 5.78
N LYS A 303 16.98 -9.35 6.42
CA LYS A 303 18.29 -8.74 6.09
C LYS A 303 18.70 -8.99 4.63
N ALA A 304 18.49 -10.20 4.14
CA ALA A 304 18.85 -10.54 2.76
C ALA A 304 17.94 -9.84 1.74
N ILE A 305 16.63 -9.81 1.99
CA ILE A 305 15.65 -9.15 1.12
C ILE A 305 15.90 -7.63 1.06
N LEU A 306 16.21 -6.99 2.21
CA LEU A 306 16.63 -5.59 2.26
C LEU A 306 17.84 -5.34 1.36
N LYS A 307 18.86 -6.20 1.48
CA LYS A 307 20.09 -6.08 0.67
C LYS A 307 19.81 -6.22 -0.82
N ILE A 308 18.96 -7.16 -1.23
CA ILE A 308 18.52 -7.30 -2.62
C ILE A 308 17.85 -6.00 -3.09
N GLY A 309 17.00 -5.39 -2.25
CA GLY A 309 16.37 -4.13 -2.56
C GLY A 309 17.38 -2.98 -2.74
N GLU A 310 18.37 -2.87 -1.87
CA GLU A 310 19.46 -1.88 -1.99
C GLU A 310 20.25 -2.08 -3.29
N ASP A 311 20.65 -3.31 -3.59
CA ASP A 311 21.41 -3.64 -4.79
C ASP A 311 20.58 -3.36 -6.06
N THR A 312 19.28 -3.65 -6.03
CA THR A 312 18.37 -3.30 -7.11
C THR A 312 18.29 -1.79 -7.28
N GLY A 313 18.09 -1.04 -6.19
CA GLY A 313 18.05 0.43 -6.24
C GLY A 313 19.34 1.02 -6.86
N ILE A 314 20.51 0.48 -6.50
CA ILE A 314 21.80 0.87 -7.08
C ILE A 314 21.83 0.61 -8.59
N LEU A 315 21.32 -0.54 -9.06
CA LEU A 315 21.25 -0.84 -10.49
C LEU A 315 20.37 0.18 -11.25
N TYR A 316 19.28 0.60 -10.64
CA TYR A 316 18.36 1.58 -11.23
C TYR A 316 18.80 3.03 -11.05
N ARG A 317 19.86 3.31 -10.26
CA ARG A 317 20.32 4.68 -9.97
C ARG A 317 20.53 5.52 -11.22
N LYS A 318 21.23 4.97 -12.23
CA LYS A 318 21.49 5.69 -13.48
C LYS A 318 20.20 6.02 -14.22
N GLN A 319 19.25 5.08 -14.25
CA GLN A 319 17.94 5.28 -14.86
C GLN A 319 17.15 6.35 -14.10
N LEU A 320 17.14 6.31 -12.76
CA LEU A 320 16.52 7.31 -11.90
C LEU A 320 17.09 8.72 -12.17
N GLY A 321 18.41 8.86 -12.23
CA GLY A 321 19.06 10.14 -12.50
C GLY A 321 18.77 10.69 -13.90
N THR A 322 18.69 9.84 -14.93
CA THR A 322 18.33 10.23 -16.29
C THR A 322 16.84 10.55 -16.37
N PHE A 323 16.01 9.70 -15.83
CA PHE A 323 14.55 9.83 -15.78
C PHE A 323 14.10 11.20 -15.23
N MET A 324 14.71 11.64 -14.13
CA MET A 324 14.40 12.96 -13.58
C MET A 324 14.86 14.12 -14.48
N LYS A 325 16.01 13.98 -15.14
CA LYS A 325 16.52 15.04 -16.06
C LYS A 325 15.63 15.18 -17.29
N ASP A 326 15.13 14.08 -17.82
CA ASP A 326 14.29 14.09 -19.02
C ASP A 326 12.90 14.68 -18.76
N HIS A 327 12.41 14.58 -17.50
CA HIS A 327 11.10 15.09 -17.10
C HIS A 327 11.14 16.44 -16.35
N GLN A 328 12.34 17.03 -16.14
CA GLN A 328 12.50 18.39 -15.61
C GLN A 328 12.61 19.48 -16.70
N ARG A 329 12.65 19.08 -17.97
CA ARG A 329 12.63 19.98 -19.14
C ARG A 329 11.20 20.23 -19.59
#